data_968581a0be40478222cee02a6e26f7a1
#
_entry.id   968581a0be40478222cee02a6e26f7a1
#
_cell.length_a   1.000
_cell.length_b   1.000
_cell.length_c   1.000
_cell.angle_alpha   90.00
_cell.angle_beta   90.00
_cell.angle_gamma   90.00
#
_symmetry.space_group_name_H-M   'P 1'
#
loop_
_entity.id
_entity.type
_entity.pdbx_description
1 polymer ?
#
loop_
_entity_poly.entity_id
_entity_poly.type
_entity_poly.pdbx_seq_one_letter_code
_entity_poly.pdbx_strand_id
1 'polypeptide(L)'
;QLGENIGACARSMKNFGFKKLHIIEPKINFPNHKAKATSVGAYDIINNAKVFDNIEDSINSFNLIVSLSARRRDINKKHISLEDFQKIIFKKKNLNIGLMFGPEASGLSNKDLSFSNYILQIPTSTKFKSLNLSHSLTIICYEIFKLVNKKSIKKSSSKIKISSKSNISSVLKHLVNLLEKKDFFVPIEKKHSMILNINNLIYKLEPNDKELRILASIISSLAKK
;
A
#
# COMPACT_ATOMS: atom_id res chain seq x y z
N GLN A 1 3.14 -16.14 2.24
CA GLN A 1 2.60 -17.35 2.90
C GLN A 1 3.53 -18.54 2.76
N LEU A 2 4.29 -18.63 1.69
CA LEU A 2 5.38 -19.58 1.55
C LEU A 2 6.65 -18.91 2.08
N GLY A 3 7.29 -19.52 3.07
CA GLY A 3 8.54 -18.99 3.65
C GLY A 3 9.62 -18.79 2.59
N GLU A 4 9.66 -19.68 1.60
CA GLU A 4 10.58 -19.61 0.47
C GLU A 4 10.42 -18.30 -0.33
N ASN A 5 9.21 -17.87 -0.59
CA ASN A 5 8.95 -16.62 -1.31
C ASN A 5 9.34 -15.40 -0.48
N ILE A 6 9.11 -15.43 0.84
CA ILE A 6 9.53 -14.34 1.73
C ILE A 6 11.06 -14.21 1.73
N GLY A 7 11.77 -15.33 1.83
CA GLY A 7 13.24 -15.34 1.76
C GLY A 7 13.77 -14.82 0.43
N ALA A 8 13.18 -15.25 -0.70
CA ALA A 8 13.53 -14.76 -2.02
C ALA A 8 13.25 -13.25 -2.18
N CYS A 9 12.14 -12.76 -1.60
CA CYS A 9 11.84 -11.33 -1.54
C CYS A 9 12.90 -10.55 -0.76
N ALA A 10 13.29 -11.03 0.42
CA ALA A 10 14.34 -10.41 1.22
C ALA A 10 15.67 -10.31 0.45
N ARG A 11 16.03 -11.35 -0.28
CA ARG A 11 17.22 -11.35 -1.14
C ARG A 11 17.12 -10.29 -2.24
N SER A 12 15.99 -10.21 -2.95
CA SER A 12 15.76 -9.18 -3.96
C SER A 12 15.80 -7.76 -3.36
N MET A 13 15.20 -7.57 -2.19
CA MET A 13 15.26 -6.30 -1.47
C MET A 13 16.70 -5.88 -1.18
N LYS A 14 17.52 -6.80 -0.66
CA LYS A 14 18.92 -6.53 -0.35
C LYS A 14 19.76 -6.17 -1.58
N ASN A 15 19.54 -6.83 -2.70
CA ASN A 15 20.21 -6.54 -3.97
C ASN A 15 20.02 -5.09 -4.44
N PHE A 16 18.87 -4.50 -4.12
CA PHE A 16 18.52 -3.13 -4.52
C PHE A 16 18.52 -2.13 -3.36
N GLY A 17 19.09 -2.51 -2.19
CA GLY A 17 19.27 -1.59 -1.05
C GLY A 17 18.01 -1.33 -0.21
N PHE A 18 16.94 -2.10 -0.38
CA PHE A 18 15.75 -2.03 0.47
C PHE A 18 15.95 -2.84 1.76
N LYS A 19 15.49 -2.28 2.90
CA LYS A 19 15.74 -2.88 4.21
C LYS A 19 14.48 -3.12 5.04
N LYS A 20 13.39 -2.39 4.78
CA LYS A 20 12.17 -2.44 5.61
C LYS A 20 11.18 -3.44 5.03
N LEU A 21 10.94 -4.53 5.74
CA LEU A 21 9.96 -5.54 5.41
C LEU A 21 8.87 -5.58 6.49
N HIS A 22 7.62 -5.49 6.06
CA HIS A 22 6.45 -5.70 6.90
C HIS A 22 5.77 -7.00 6.46
N ILE A 23 5.44 -7.84 7.43
CA ILE A 23 4.69 -9.09 7.25
C ILE A 23 3.35 -8.93 7.99
N ILE A 24 2.26 -9.18 7.30
CA ILE A 24 0.93 -8.98 7.84
C ILE A 24 0.22 -10.33 7.88
N GLU A 25 -0.34 -10.69 9.05
CA GLU A 25 -1.09 -11.93 9.29
C GLU A 25 -0.38 -13.18 8.71
N PRO A 26 0.86 -13.49 9.12
CA PRO A 26 1.54 -14.68 8.63
C PRO A 26 0.77 -15.94 9.07
N LYS A 27 0.39 -16.79 8.11
CA LYS A 27 -0.32 -18.06 8.40
C LYS A 27 0.53 -19.11 9.12
N ILE A 28 1.83 -18.93 9.12
CA ILE A 28 2.82 -19.79 9.78
C ILE A 28 3.72 -18.92 10.63
N ASN A 29 4.32 -19.52 11.65
CA ASN A 29 5.26 -18.81 12.50
C ASN A 29 6.36 -18.14 11.65
N PHE A 30 6.58 -16.87 11.89
CA PHE A 30 7.60 -16.06 11.22
C PHE A 30 8.53 -15.42 12.27
N PRO A 31 9.86 -15.44 12.03
CA PRO A 31 10.57 -16.08 10.93
C PRO A 31 10.58 -17.61 11.01
N ASN A 32 10.63 -18.28 9.85
CA ASN A 32 10.71 -19.73 9.79
C ASN A 32 11.95 -20.22 9.03
N HIS A 33 12.26 -21.53 9.17
CA HIS A 33 13.45 -22.13 8.56
C HIS A 33 13.52 -21.95 7.05
N LYS A 34 12.39 -22.05 6.34
CA LYS A 34 12.33 -21.93 4.88
C LYS A 34 12.63 -20.50 4.40
N ALA A 35 12.08 -19.48 5.09
CA ALA A 35 12.40 -18.09 4.81
C ALA A 35 13.90 -17.80 5.05
N LYS A 36 14.46 -18.37 6.11
CA LYS A 36 15.90 -18.26 6.40
C LYS A 36 16.76 -18.91 5.31
N ALA A 37 16.43 -20.13 4.92
CA ALA A 37 17.20 -20.89 3.93
C ALA A 37 17.23 -20.22 2.55
N THR A 38 16.10 -19.64 2.11
CA THR A 38 16.01 -19.00 0.80
C THR A 38 16.47 -17.55 0.76
N SER A 39 16.67 -16.92 1.92
CA SER A 39 17.11 -15.52 2.00
C SER A 39 18.59 -15.32 1.66
N VAL A 40 19.38 -16.33 1.55
CA VAL A 40 20.85 -16.39 1.31
C VAL A 40 21.55 -15.02 1.34
N GLY A 41 22.24 -14.72 2.45
CA GLY A 41 22.93 -13.44 2.63
C GLY A 41 22.03 -12.24 2.97
N ALA A 42 20.68 -12.40 2.97
CA ALA A 42 19.72 -11.34 3.30
C ALA A 42 18.91 -11.63 4.58
N TYR A 43 19.45 -12.46 5.47
CA TYR A 43 18.78 -12.85 6.70
C TYR A 43 18.54 -11.67 7.67
N ASP A 44 19.37 -10.66 7.59
CA ASP A 44 19.20 -9.40 8.32
C ASP A 44 17.84 -8.73 8.01
N ILE A 45 17.35 -8.79 6.76
CA ILE A 45 16.02 -8.27 6.40
C ILE A 45 14.92 -9.11 7.03
N ILE A 46 15.06 -10.45 7.03
CA ILE A 46 14.11 -11.37 7.66
C ILE A 46 14.06 -11.13 9.18
N ASN A 47 15.24 -11.04 9.81
CA ASN A 47 15.34 -10.89 11.26
C ASN A 47 14.83 -9.54 11.77
N ASN A 48 14.94 -8.49 10.96
CA ASN A 48 14.46 -7.15 11.28
C ASN A 48 13.06 -6.86 10.72
N ALA A 49 12.40 -7.84 10.12
CA ALA A 49 11.04 -7.67 9.61
C ALA A 49 10.05 -7.42 10.77
N LYS A 50 9.13 -6.49 10.54
CA LYS A 50 8.06 -6.21 11.49
C LYS A 50 6.85 -7.06 11.14
N VAL A 51 6.29 -7.73 12.14
CA VAL A 51 5.06 -8.52 12.01
C VAL A 51 3.88 -7.73 12.56
N PHE A 52 2.75 -7.77 11.86
CA PHE A 52 1.52 -7.06 12.21
C PHE A 52 0.31 -7.98 12.09
N ASP A 53 -0.66 -7.79 12.97
CA ASP A 53 -1.92 -8.55 12.97
C ASP A 53 -2.95 -8.01 11.98
N ASN A 54 -2.72 -6.81 11.41
CA ASN A 54 -3.62 -6.19 10.44
C ASN A 54 -2.87 -5.20 9.54
N ILE A 55 -3.51 -4.82 8.43
CA ILE A 55 -2.93 -3.88 7.46
C ILE A 55 -2.86 -2.48 8.05
N GLU A 56 -3.88 -2.05 8.77
CA GLU A 56 -4.04 -0.70 9.30
C GLU A 56 -2.82 -0.30 10.12
N ASP A 57 -2.39 -1.16 11.04
CA ASP A 57 -1.22 -0.89 11.89
C ASP A 57 0.08 -0.88 11.10
N SER A 58 0.18 -1.76 10.10
CA SER A 58 1.38 -1.87 9.28
C SER A 58 1.64 -0.64 8.41
N ILE A 59 0.58 0.11 8.04
CA ILE A 59 0.67 1.26 7.12
C ILE A 59 0.68 2.63 7.80
N ASN A 60 0.51 2.70 9.12
CA ASN A 60 0.36 3.96 9.87
C ASN A 60 1.48 4.99 9.62
N SER A 61 2.69 4.54 9.37
CA SER A 61 3.85 5.42 9.13
C SER A 61 4.06 5.84 7.67
N PHE A 62 3.22 5.35 6.76
CA PHE A 62 3.35 5.66 5.34
C PHE A 62 2.45 6.85 4.92
N ASN A 63 2.89 7.58 3.92
CA ASN A 63 2.09 8.62 3.26
C ASN A 63 1.31 8.07 2.07
N LEU A 64 1.92 7.14 1.34
CA LEU A 64 1.33 6.50 0.17
C LEU A 64 1.48 4.99 0.25
N ILE A 65 0.45 4.29 -0.19
CA ILE A 65 0.47 2.85 -0.43
C ILE A 65 0.20 2.58 -1.90
N VAL A 66 1.09 1.83 -2.52
CA VAL A 66 0.95 1.34 -3.90
C VAL A 66 0.85 -0.17 -3.85
N SER A 67 -0.29 -0.69 -4.26
CA SER A 67 -0.56 -2.13 -4.27
C SER A 67 -0.30 -2.73 -5.64
N LEU A 68 0.28 -3.93 -5.66
CA LEU A 68 0.49 -4.66 -6.90
C LEU A 68 -0.63 -5.67 -7.14
N SER A 69 -1.23 -5.62 -8.34
CA SER A 69 -2.24 -6.58 -8.76
C SER A 69 -2.12 -6.90 -10.25
N ALA A 70 -2.11 -8.18 -10.58
CA ALA A 70 -2.17 -8.64 -11.97
C ALA A 70 -3.59 -8.58 -12.56
N ARG A 71 -4.61 -8.49 -11.71
CA ARG A 71 -6.03 -8.48 -12.10
C ARG A 71 -6.58 -7.07 -12.04
N ARG A 72 -7.38 -6.69 -13.04
CA ARG A 72 -8.30 -5.57 -12.88
C ARG A 72 -9.36 -5.96 -11.86
N ARG A 73 -9.53 -5.11 -10.85
CA ARG A 73 -10.56 -5.28 -9.82
C ARG A 73 -11.64 -4.23 -10.04
N ASP A 74 -12.86 -4.61 -9.77
CA ASP A 74 -13.99 -3.68 -9.78
C ASP A 74 -13.95 -2.86 -8.46
N ILE A 75 -13.02 -1.92 -8.42
CA ILE A 75 -12.79 -1.03 -7.30
C ILE A 75 -12.41 0.35 -7.85
N ASN A 76 -13.01 1.39 -7.31
CA ASN A 76 -12.77 2.78 -7.76
C ASN A 76 -11.38 3.29 -7.31
N LYS A 77 -10.32 2.69 -7.85
CA LYS A 77 -8.92 3.06 -7.61
C LYS A 77 -8.19 3.35 -8.91
N LYS A 78 -7.25 4.27 -8.84
CA LYS A 78 -6.43 4.61 -10.00
C LYS A 78 -5.42 3.50 -10.27
N HIS A 79 -5.57 2.86 -11.44
CA HIS A 79 -4.57 1.96 -11.98
C HIS A 79 -3.46 2.79 -12.65
N ILE A 80 -2.21 2.43 -12.39
CA ILE A 80 -1.03 3.12 -12.91
C ILE A 80 -0.08 2.14 -13.60
N SER A 81 0.62 2.65 -14.62
CA SER A 81 1.71 1.93 -15.28
C SER A 81 3.03 2.04 -14.48
N LEU A 82 4.05 1.29 -14.90
CA LEU A 82 5.40 1.45 -14.34
C LEU A 82 5.96 2.85 -14.56
N GLU A 83 5.71 3.46 -15.72
CA GLU A 83 6.15 4.83 -16.03
C GLU A 83 5.47 5.86 -15.12
N ASP A 84 4.17 5.72 -14.86
CA ASP A 84 3.47 6.60 -13.94
C ASP A 84 3.93 6.41 -12.50
N PHE A 85 4.19 5.18 -12.09
CA PHE A 85 4.79 4.88 -10.79
C PHE A 85 6.17 5.55 -10.64
N GLN A 86 7.01 5.48 -11.66
CA GLN A 86 8.29 6.18 -11.69
C GLN A 86 8.13 7.69 -11.52
N LYS A 87 7.16 8.30 -12.22
CA LYS A 87 6.85 9.74 -12.08
C LYS A 87 6.39 10.09 -10.66
N ILE A 88 5.59 9.22 -10.04
CA ILE A 88 5.12 9.40 -8.65
C ILE A 88 6.30 9.37 -7.69
N ILE A 89 7.17 8.37 -7.77
CA ILE A 89 8.37 8.28 -6.91
C ILE A 89 9.24 9.52 -7.07
N PHE A 90 9.49 9.94 -8.31
CA PHE A 90 10.34 11.09 -8.58
C PHE A 90 9.75 12.38 -8.00
N LYS A 91 8.45 12.61 -8.16
CA LYS A 91 7.76 13.81 -7.65
C LYS A 91 7.60 13.79 -6.13
N LYS A 92 7.45 12.62 -5.54
CA LYS A 92 7.09 12.41 -4.13
C LYS A 92 8.21 11.76 -3.32
N LYS A 93 9.48 11.97 -3.69
CA LYS A 93 10.66 11.34 -3.10
C LYS A 93 10.86 11.59 -1.59
N ASN A 94 10.21 12.62 -1.04
CA ASN A 94 10.27 12.94 0.39
C ASN A 94 9.15 12.25 1.21
N LEU A 95 8.32 11.42 0.58
CA LEU A 95 7.24 10.70 1.23
C LEU A 95 7.66 9.26 1.55
N ASN A 96 7.13 8.74 2.64
CA ASN A 96 7.21 7.32 2.94
C ASN A 96 6.21 6.57 2.06
N ILE A 97 6.70 5.78 1.12
CA ILE A 97 5.88 5.00 0.18
C ILE A 97 5.99 3.53 0.56
N GLY A 98 4.85 2.90 0.83
CA GLY A 98 4.75 1.47 1.03
C GLY A 98 4.33 0.77 -0.25
N LEU A 99 4.96 -0.38 -0.53
CA LEU A 99 4.56 -1.29 -1.61
C LEU A 99 3.85 -2.48 -0.99
N MET A 100 2.62 -2.76 -1.40
CA MET A 100 1.83 -3.85 -0.86
C MET A 100 1.67 -4.96 -1.90
N PHE A 101 2.00 -6.16 -1.47
CA PHE A 101 1.89 -7.39 -2.25
C PHE A 101 0.94 -8.36 -1.53
N GLY A 102 0.14 -9.07 -2.29
CA GLY A 102 -0.78 -10.06 -1.75
C GLY A 102 -0.20 -11.48 -1.71
N PRO A 103 -0.95 -12.41 -1.11
CA PRO A 103 -0.64 -13.84 -1.16
C PRO A 103 -0.61 -14.34 -2.62
N GLU A 104 0.26 -15.30 -2.91
CA GLU A 104 0.49 -15.81 -4.27
C GLU A 104 -0.78 -16.42 -4.89
N ALA A 105 -1.56 -17.16 -4.10
CA ALA A 105 -2.74 -17.86 -4.60
C ALA A 105 -3.92 -16.93 -4.89
N SER A 106 -4.20 -15.97 -4.00
CA SER A 106 -5.41 -15.13 -4.07
C SER A 106 -5.14 -13.69 -4.53
N GLY A 107 -3.90 -13.21 -4.36
CA GLY A 107 -3.58 -11.79 -4.48
C GLY A 107 -4.23 -10.96 -3.36
N LEU A 108 -4.21 -9.66 -3.49
CA LEU A 108 -4.87 -8.73 -2.57
C LEU A 108 -6.38 -8.78 -2.72
N SER A 109 -7.11 -8.77 -1.61
CA SER A 109 -8.56 -8.63 -1.58
C SER A 109 -9.00 -7.19 -1.88
N ASN A 110 -10.29 -6.97 -2.13
CA ASN A 110 -10.82 -5.61 -2.29
C ASN A 110 -10.67 -4.79 -1.00
N LYS A 111 -10.76 -5.44 0.17
CA LYS A 111 -10.48 -4.81 1.47
C LYS A 111 -9.03 -4.32 1.52
N ASP A 112 -8.06 -5.14 1.16
CA ASP A 112 -6.65 -4.78 1.16
C ASP A 112 -6.38 -3.60 0.20
N LEU A 113 -6.95 -3.69 -1.01
CA LEU A 113 -6.82 -2.65 -2.02
C LEU A 113 -7.48 -1.33 -1.61
N SER A 114 -8.47 -1.35 -0.71
CA SER A 114 -9.12 -0.12 -0.23
C SER A 114 -8.15 0.82 0.51
N PHE A 115 -7.10 0.29 1.12
CA PHE A 115 -6.03 1.07 1.79
C PHE A 115 -5.00 1.69 0.85
N SER A 116 -5.07 1.38 -0.46
CA SER A 116 -4.09 1.85 -1.45
C SER A 116 -4.47 3.20 -2.02
N ASN A 117 -3.46 3.97 -2.40
CA ASN A 117 -3.65 5.17 -3.22
C ASN A 117 -3.67 4.81 -4.71
N TYR A 118 -2.87 3.82 -5.11
CA TYR A 118 -2.71 3.38 -6.49
C TYR A 118 -2.64 1.87 -6.57
N ILE A 119 -3.11 1.33 -7.69
CA ILE A 119 -2.90 -0.07 -8.07
C ILE A 119 -1.91 -0.08 -9.23
N LEU A 120 -0.74 -0.67 -9.00
CA LEU A 120 0.31 -0.83 -9.99
C LEU A 120 0.18 -2.21 -10.65
N GLN A 121 0.15 -2.21 -11.97
CA GLN A 121 0.19 -3.43 -12.75
C GLN A 121 1.52 -3.54 -13.49
N ILE A 122 2.20 -4.67 -13.32
CA ILE A 122 3.38 -5.01 -14.12
C ILE A 122 2.87 -5.58 -15.46
N PRO A 123 3.28 -5.03 -16.61
CA PRO A 123 2.93 -5.59 -17.90
C PRO A 123 3.44 -7.03 -18.04
N THR A 124 2.55 -7.93 -18.43
CA THR A 124 2.84 -9.34 -18.68
C THR A 124 2.09 -9.83 -19.93
N SER A 125 2.38 -11.04 -20.37
CA SER A 125 1.62 -11.65 -21.46
C SER A 125 0.13 -11.69 -21.15
N THR A 126 -0.72 -11.40 -22.14
CA THR A 126 -2.18 -11.47 -22.00
C THR A 126 -2.68 -12.87 -21.65
N LYS A 127 -1.94 -13.90 -22.08
CA LYS A 127 -2.26 -15.32 -21.83
C LYS A 127 -1.84 -15.80 -20.43
N PHE A 128 -0.80 -15.19 -19.83
CA PHE A 128 -0.29 -15.59 -18.51
C PHE A 128 0.14 -14.36 -17.72
N LYS A 129 -0.78 -13.85 -16.89
CA LYS A 129 -0.63 -12.56 -16.19
C LYS A 129 -0.01 -12.67 -14.81
N SER A 130 -0.07 -13.86 -14.20
CA SER A 130 0.39 -14.04 -12.82
C SER A 130 1.91 -14.19 -12.78
N LEU A 131 2.59 -13.29 -12.07
CA LEU A 131 4.00 -13.41 -11.73
C LEU A 131 4.15 -13.94 -10.30
N ASN A 132 5.18 -14.73 -10.07
CA ASN A 132 5.59 -15.09 -8.72
C ASN A 132 5.85 -13.81 -7.89
N LEU A 133 5.57 -13.86 -6.60
CA LEU A 133 5.72 -12.73 -5.68
C LEU A 133 7.13 -12.13 -5.70
N SER A 134 8.15 -12.97 -5.57
CA SER A 134 9.55 -12.48 -5.54
C SER A 134 9.99 -11.90 -6.88
N HIS A 135 9.52 -12.44 -8.00
CA HIS A 135 9.79 -11.87 -9.32
C HIS A 135 9.13 -10.50 -9.50
N SER A 136 7.88 -10.35 -9.09
CA SER A 136 7.17 -9.06 -9.10
C SER A 136 7.91 -8.01 -8.27
N LEU A 137 8.32 -8.39 -7.06
CA LEU A 137 9.07 -7.51 -6.16
C LEU A 137 10.43 -7.14 -6.75
N THR A 138 11.14 -8.08 -7.37
CA THR A 138 12.44 -7.84 -8.01
C THR A 138 12.33 -6.79 -9.11
N ILE A 139 11.32 -6.89 -9.98
CA ILE A 139 11.08 -5.92 -11.06
C ILE A 139 10.88 -4.52 -10.48
N ILE A 140 10.03 -4.40 -9.47
CA ILE A 140 9.74 -3.10 -8.87
C ILE A 140 10.95 -2.52 -8.14
N CYS A 141 11.68 -3.33 -7.37
CA CYS A 141 12.90 -2.90 -6.71
C CYS A 141 13.96 -2.42 -7.72
N TYR A 142 14.12 -3.13 -8.83
CA TYR A 142 15.03 -2.76 -9.91
C TYR A 142 14.62 -1.43 -10.56
N GLU A 143 13.34 -1.24 -10.87
CA GLU A 143 12.85 0.01 -11.46
C GLU A 143 13.07 1.22 -10.54
N ILE A 144 12.82 1.05 -9.23
CA ILE A 144 13.13 2.10 -8.26
C ILE A 144 14.63 2.36 -8.17
N PHE A 145 15.44 1.30 -8.11
CA PHE A 145 16.89 1.42 -8.04
C PHE A 145 17.47 2.18 -9.24
N LYS A 146 16.98 1.91 -10.45
CA LYS A 146 17.34 2.64 -11.66
C LYS A 146 17.06 4.12 -11.56
N LEU A 147 15.90 4.49 -11.00
CA LEU A 147 15.50 5.88 -10.85
C LEU A 147 16.38 6.64 -9.88
N VAL A 148 16.68 6.02 -8.74
CA VAL A 148 17.49 6.64 -7.69
C VAL A 148 18.92 6.85 -8.15
N ASN A 149 19.46 5.90 -8.93
CA ASN A 149 20.83 5.94 -9.43
C ASN A 149 21.00 6.72 -10.75
N LYS A 150 19.92 7.09 -11.44
CA LYS A 150 20.01 8.06 -12.52
C LYS A 150 20.39 9.42 -11.92
N LYS A 151 21.63 9.90 -12.16
CA LYS A 151 22.12 11.21 -11.73
C LYS A 151 21.02 12.25 -11.91
N SER A 152 20.64 12.90 -10.83
CA SER A 152 19.50 13.77 -10.69
C SER A 152 19.48 14.87 -11.76
N ILE A 153 18.52 14.81 -12.66
CA ILE A 153 18.07 16.02 -13.36
C ILE A 153 17.35 16.87 -12.30
N LYS A 154 18.01 17.93 -11.85
CA LYS A 154 17.45 18.93 -10.94
C LYS A 154 16.17 19.51 -11.55
N LYS A 155 15.00 19.04 -11.14
CA LYS A 155 13.75 19.79 -11.27
C LYS A 155 13.21 20.04 -9.88
N SER A 156 13.00 21.31 -9.56
CA SER A 156 12.34 21.76 -8.34
C SER A 156 10.94 21.16 -8.28
N SER A 157 10.78 20.09 -7.53
CA SER A 157 9.44 19.58 -7.21
C SER A 157 8.96 20.31 -5.96
N SER A 158 7.83 21.02 -6.06
CA SER A 158 7.10 21.49 -4.89
C SER A 158 6.96 20.34 -3.90
N LYS A 159 7.27 20.60 -2.62
CA LYS A 159 7.13 19.59 -1.55
C LYS A 159 5.63 19.31 -1.35
N ILE A 160 5.09 18.32 -2.04
CA ILE A 160 3.75 17.84 -1.77
C ILE A 160 3.83 17.09 -0.43
N LYS A 161 3.23 17.66 0.61
CA LYS A 161 3.16 17.08 1.95
C LYS A 161 1.81 16.39 2.11
N ILE A 162 1.75 15.09 1.83
CA ILE A 162 0.54 14.28 2.04
C ILE A 162 0.49 13.82 3.49
N SER A 163 -0.68 13.82 4.09
CA SER A 163 -0.92 13.34 5.45
C SER A 163 -0.54 11.87 5.63
N SER A 164 -0.18 11.50 6.85
CA SER A 164 0.09 10.10 7.20
C SER A 164 -1.19 9.25 7.11
N LYS A 165 -1.04 7.95 6.89
CA LYS A 165 -2.16 7.02 6.87
C LYS A 165 -2.89 6.97 8.22
N SER A 166 -2.18 7.15 9.31
CA SER A 166 -2.75 7.25 10.65
C SER A 166 -3.73 8.42 10.78
N ASN A 167 -3.34 9.62 10.32
CA ASN A 167 -4.20 10.81 10.36
C ASN A 167 -5.45 10.63 9.49
N ILE A 168 -5.28 10.06 8.28
CA ILE A 168 -6.40 9.77 7.38
C ILE A 168 -7.36 8.77 8.02
N SER A 169 -6.83 7.70 8.62
CA SER A 169 -7.62 6.67 9.29
C SER A 169 -8.43 7.23 10.47
N SER A 170 -7.84 8.16 11.23
CA SER A 170 -8.54 8.81 12.34
C SER A 170 -9.76 9.62 11.86
N VAL A 171 -9.61 10.38 10.77
CA VAL A 171 -10.74 11.14 10.17
C VAL A 171 -11.79 10.21 9.58
N LEU A 172 -11.37 9.10 8.94
CA LEU A 172 -12.29 8.09 8.41
C LEU A 172 -13.13 7.43 9.51
N LYS A 173 -12.48 7.01 10.62
CA LYS A 173 -13.20 6.45 11.78
C LYS A 173 -14.24 7.44 12.34
N HIS A 174 -13.85 8.72 12.47
CA HIS A 174 -14.77 9.76 12.92
C HIS A 174 -15.97 9.93 11.97
N LEU A 175 -15.71 10.00 10.66
CA LEU A 175 -16.76 10.10 9.63
C LEU A 175 -17.72 8.90 9.69
N VAL A 176 -17.19 7.67 9.72
CA VAL A 176 -18.02 6.45 9.77
C VAL A 176 -18.91 6.45 11.02
N ASN A 177 -18.37 6.79 12.19
CA ASN A 177 -19.15 6.87 13.44
C ASN A 177 -20.28 7.91 13.36
N LEU A 178 -20.05 9.06 12.72
CA LEU A 178 -21.09 10.07 12.54
C LEU A 178 -22.18 9.63 11.56
N LEU A 179 -21.79 8.96 10.48
CA LEU A 179 -22.71 8.38 9.50
C LEU A 179 -23.57 7.27 10.10
N GLU A 180 -22.99 6.44 11.00
CA GLU A 180 -23.75 5.43 11.75
C GLU A 180 -24.83 6.07 12.62
N LYS A 181 -24.49 7.14 13.34
CA LYS A 181 -25.45 7.89 14.18
C LYS A 181 -26.58 8.56 13.39
N LYS A 182 -26.44 8.70 12.10
CA LYS A 182 -27.42 9.28 11.16
C LYS A 182 -28.12 8.24 10.31
N ASP A 183 -27.99 6.95 10.63
CA ASP A 183 -28.59 5.81 9.90
C ASP A 183 -28.27 5.83 8.39
N PHE A 184 -27.07 6.35 8.03
CA PHE A 184 -26.65 6.46 6.62
C PHE A 184 -26.48 5.10 5.93
N PHE A 185 -26.16 4.05 6.68
CA PHE A 185 -25.85 2.72 6.16
C PHE A 185 -27.10 1.84 6.02
N VAL A 186 -28.04 2.29 5.21
CA VAL A 186 -29.29 1.58 4.91
C VAL A 186 -29.31 1.22 3.41
N PRO A 187 -29.63 -0.03 3.02
CA PRO A 187 -29.85 -1.21 3.89
C PRO A 187 -28.56 -1.74 4.52
N ILE A 188 -28.68 -2.40 5.65
CA ILE A 188 -27.55 -2.84 6.50
C ILE A 188 -26.58 -3.79 5.75
N GLU A 189 -27.10 -4.59 4.82
CA GLU A 189 -26.31 -5.52 4.00
C GLU A 189 -25.28 -4.79 3.13
N LYS A 190 -25.53 -3.54 2.79
CA LYS A 190 -24.62 -2.70 1.98
C LYS A 190 -23.60 -1.93 2.82
N LYS A 191 -23.74 -1.91 4.16
CA LYS A 191 -22.86 -1.15 5.05
C LYS A 191 -21.38 -1.40 4.77
N HIS A 192 -20.98 -2.68 4.65
CA HIS A 192 -19.59 -3.02 4.39
C HIS A 192 -19.07 -2.42 3.08
N SER A 193 -19.81 -2.56 1.98
CA SER A 193 -19.43 -2.01 0.68
C SER A 193 -19.41 -0.48 0.67
N MET A 194 -20.33 0.17 1.39
CA MET A 194 -20.36 1.62 1.53
C MET A 194 -19.14 2.14 2.28
N ILE A 195 -18.72 1.50 3.37
CA ILE A 195 -17.50 1.84 4.10
C ILE A 195 -16.25 1.67 3.20
N LEU A 196 -16.16 0.59 2.42
CA LEU A 196 -15.09 0.41 1.46
C LEU A 196 -15.03 1.54 0.42
N ASN A 197 -16.19 1.99 -0.06
CA ASN A 197 -16.26 3.09 -1.03
C ASN A 197 -15.83 4.43 -0.40
N ILE A 198 -16.21 4.70 0.84
CA ILE A 198 -15.74 5.89 1.60
C ILE A 198 -14.23 5.84 1.77
N ASN A 199 -13.67 4.70 2.17
CA ASN A 199 -12.22 4.53 2.28
C ASN A 199 -11.55 4.80 0.92
N ASN A 200 -12.04 4.20 -0.16
CA ASN A 200 -11.52 4.39 -1.51
C ASN A 200 -11.51 5.86 -1.91
N LEU A 201 -12.59 6.60 -1.62
CA LEU A 201 -12.72 8.01 -1.93
C LEU A 201 -11.63 8.83 -1.20
N ILE A 202 -11.54 8.69 0.11
CA ILE A 202 -10.62 9.51 0.93
C ILE A 202 -9.16 9.19 0.63
N TYR A 203 -8.79 7.91 0.48
CA TYR A 203 -7.41 7.54 0.12
C TYR A 203 -7.01 8.00 -1.28
N LYS A 204 -7.96 8.13 -2.21
CA LYS A 204 -7.73 8.65 -3.56
C LYS A 204 -7.41 10.15 -3.59
N LEU A 205 -7.94 10.93 -2.64
CA LEU A 205 -7.73 12.38 -2.57
C LEU A 205 -6.29 12.78 -2.24
N GLU A 206 -5.51 11.89 -1.60
CA GLU A 206 -4.14 12.17 -1.13
C GLU A 206 -4.04 13.49 -0.34
N PRO A 207 -4.90 13.73 0.66
CA PRO A 207 -4.99 15.03 1.31
C PRO A 207 -3.72 15.36 2.11
N ASN A 208 -3.33 16.63 2.10
CA ASN A 208 -2.35 17.14 3.07
C ASN A 208 -3.02 17.39 4.43
N ASP A 209 -2.22 17.68 5.48
CA ASP A 209 -2.74 17.88 6.84
C ASP A 209 -3.73 19.04 6.95
N LYS A 210 -3.58 20.11 6.12
CA LYS A 210 -4.52 21.23 6.09
C LYS A 210 -5.84 20.82 5.46
N GLU A 211 -5.80 20.12 4.33
CA GLU A 211 -6.99 19.61 3.63
C GLU A 211 -7.75 18.60 4.49
N LEU A 212 -7.02 17.75 5.20
CA LEU A 212 -7.60 16.76 6.11
C LEU A 212 -8.32 17.43 7.29
N ARG A 213 -7.74 18.51 7.86
CA ARG A 213 -8.39 19.31 8.91
C ARG A 213 -9.64 20.02 8.39
N ILE A 214 -9.59 20.58 7.19
CA ILE A 214 -10.78 21.21 6.56
C ILE A 214 -11.88 20.17 6.41
N LEU A 215 -11.58 19.00 5.89
CA LEU A 215 -12.53 17.90 5.73
C LEU A 215 -13.14 17.50 7.08
N ALA A 216 -12.32 17.29 8.10
CA ALA A 216 -12.80 16.99 9.46
C ALA A 216 -13.71 18.07 10.03
N SER A 217 -13.39 19.35 9.79
CA SER A 217 -14.21 20.49 10.23
C SER A 217 -15.57 20.53 9.52
N ILE A 218 -15.60 20.29 8.22
CA ILE A 218 -16.85 20.20 7.44
C ILE A 218 -17.73 19.07 7.99
N ILE A 219 -17.17 17.88 8.16
CA ILE A 219 -17.87 16.70 8.70
C ILE A 219 -18.47 17.01 10.07
N SER A 220 -17.66 17.57 10.98
CA SER A 220 -18.10 17.91 12.33
C SER A 220 -19.17 19.01 12.36
N SER A 221 -19.10 19.99 11.46
CA SER A 221 -20.10 21.05 11.33
C SER A 221 -21.45 20.51 10.87
N LEU A 222 -21.46 19.64 9.86
CA LEU A 222 -22.68 19.02 9.34
C LEU A 222 -23.31 18.01 10.32
N ALA A 223 -22.53 17.47 11.25
CA ALA A 223 -23.02 16.53 12.26
C ALA A 223 -23.71 17.19 13.47
N LYS A 224 -23.54 18.50 13.66
CA LYS A 224 -24.07 19.26 14.83
C LYS A 224 -25.56 19.56 14.79
N LYS A 225 -26.33 19.02 13.84
CA LYS A 225 -27.80 19.13 13.80
C LYS A 225 -28.48 17.92 14.40
#